data_f7e741bb9a720844980129181d73d74e
#
_entry.id   f7e741bb9a720844980129181d73d74e
#
_cell.length_a   1.000
_cell.length_b   1.000
_cell.length_c   1.000
_cell.angle_alpha   90.00
_cell.angle_beta   90.00
_cell.angle_gamma   90.00
#
_symmetry.space_group_name_H-M   'P 1'
#
loop_
_entity.id
_entity.type
_entity.pdbx_description
1 polymer ?
#
loop_
_entity_poly.entity_id
_entity_poly.type
_entity_poly.pdbx_seq_one_letter_code
_entity_poly.pdbx_strand_id
1 'polypeptide(L)'
;MLSIQESIVNHAEYTLARSRYNFDNMEAYLATAHSLRDRLIEVWNDTQAYFKDVNTKRVYYLSMEFLMGRSLTNALYNLDVQGPYKEAITELGYDIETLVAQVLLAPSLPCSMLSLTRRHLVMDTTLHA
;
A
#
# COMPACT_ATOMS: atom_id res chain seq x y z
N MET A 1 5.82 2.27 18.01
CA MET A 1 5.17 1.99 16.71
C MET A 1 3.79 2.60 16.76
N LEU A 2 3.43 3.50 15.82
CA LEU A 2 2.08 4.08 15.77
C LEU A 2 1.04 2.97 15.60
N SER A 3 -0.13 3.11 16.22
CA SER A 3 -1.24 2.20 15.94
C SER A 3 -1.64 2.33 14.46
N ILE A 4 -2.25 1.29 13.90
CA ILE A 4 -2.70 1.32 12.49
C ILE A 4 -3.68 2.46 12.28
N GLN A 5 -4.59 2.66 13.23
CA GLN A 5 -5.57 3.74 13.20
C GLN A 5 -4.91 5.13 13.18
N GLU A 6 -3.95 5.37 14.08
CA GLU A 6 -3.17 6.62 14.09
C GLU A 6 -2.41 6.84 12.78
N SER A 7 -1.84 5.79 12.22
CA SER A 7 -1.15 5.87 10.93
C SER A 7 -2.09 6.29 9.81
N ILE A 8 -3.30 5.71 9.73
CA ILE A 8 -4.31 6.08 8.73
C ILE A 8 -4.72 7.56 8.90
N VAL A 9 -5.03 7.97 10.14
CA VAL A 9 -5.43 9.36 10.43
C VAL A 9 -4.30 10.34 10.10
N ASN A 10 -3.05 10.01 10.44
CA ASN A 10 -1.89 10.84 10.11
C ASN A 10 -1.73 11.00 8.60
N HIS A 11 -1.93 9.93 7.81
CA HIS A 11 -1.89 10.05 6.36
C HIS A 11 -3.05 10.87 5.80
N ALA A 12 -4.25 10.79 6.37
CA ALA A 12 -5.36 11.64 5.98
C ALA A 12 -5.03 13.13 6.23
N GLU A 13 -4.46 13.45 7.40
CA GLU A 13 -4.16 14.82 7.79
C GLU A 13 -2.91 15.39 7.08
N TYR A 14 -1.79 14.69 7.13
CA TYR A 14 -0.50 15.25 6.67
C TYR A 14 -0.13 14.89 5.24
N THR A 15 -0.59 13.76 4.72
CA THR A 15 -0.28 13.36 3.34
C THR A 15 -1.34 13.85 2.36
N LEU A 16 -2.62 13.72 2.73
CA LEU A 16 -3.75 14.14 1.88
C LEU A 16 -4.23 15.56 2.18
N ALA A 17 -3.72 16.19 3.26
CA ALA A 17 -4.13 17.52 3.72
C ALA A 17 -5.65 17.65 3.93
N ARG A 18 -6.26 16.63 4.56
CA ARG A 18 -7.68 16.57 4.89
C ARG A 18 -7.93 16.66 6.39
N SER A 19 -9.17 17.02 6.75
CA SER A 19 -9.54 17.06 8.16
C SER A 19 -9.56 15.66 8.75
N ARG A 20 -8.93 15.48 9.93
CA ARG A 20 -8.93 14.21 10.67
C ARG A 20 -10.32 13.73 11.11
N TYR A 21 -11.29 14.62 11.12
CA TYR A 21 -12.64 14.34 11.66
C TYR A 21 -13.65 13.97 10.59
N ASN A 22 -13.39 14.30 9.35
CA ASN A 22 -14.33 14.03 8.27
C ASN A 22 -13.58 13.96 6.93
N PHE A 23 -13.37 12.76 6.45
CA PHE A 23 -12.82 12.47 5.13
C PHE A 23 -13.72 11.45 4.41
N ASP A 24 -13.76 11.52 3.09
CA ASP A 24 -14.64 10.67 2.28
C ASP A 24 -14.07 9.25 2.09
N ASN A 25 -14.84 8.35 1.47
CA ASN A 25 -14.40 6.96 1.25
C ASN A 25 -13.14 6.87 0.37
N MET A 26 -12.97 7.78 -0.59
CA MET A 26 -11.78 7.80 -1.43
C MET A 26 -10.55 8.24 -0.63
N GLU A 27 -10.69 9.26 0.19
CA GLU A 27 -9.65 9.74 1.09
C GLU A 27 -9.27 8.67 2.13
N ALA A 28 -10.28 7.98 2.70
CA ALA A 28 -10.07 6.83 3.59
C ALA A 28 -9.29 5.70 2.92
N TYR A 29 -9.64 5.38 1.67
CA TYR A 29 -8.91 4.40 0.86
C TYR A 29 -7.46 4.83 0.64
N LEU A 30 -7.21 6.07 0.23
CA LEU A 30 -5.87 6.59 -0.02
C LEU A 30 -5.02 6.62 1.25
N ALA A 31 -5.59 7.08 2.37
CA ALA A 31 -4.90 7.08 3.67
C ALA A 31 -4.53 5.66 4.12
N THR A 32 -5.45 4.70 3.96
CA THR A 32 -5.19 3.29 4.24
C THR A 32 -4.08 2.73 3.35
N ALA A 33 -4.12 3.05 2.06
CA ALA A 33 -3.09 2.62 1.11
C ALA A 33 -1.70 3.19 1.45
N HIS A 34 -1.62 4.44 1.89
CA HIS A 34 -0.38 5.05 2.35
C HIS A 34 0.15 4.40 3.64
N SER A 35 -0.72 4.14 4.61
CA SER A 35 -0.36 3.43 5.84
C SER A 35 0.19 2.04 5.55
N LEU A 36 -0.44 1.28 4.66
CA LEU A 36 0.03 -0.04 4.24
C LEU A 36 1.34 0.03 3.46
N ARG A 37 1.49 1.06 2.60
CA ARG A 37 2.72 1.31 1.85
C ARG A 37 3.92 1.51 2.78
N ASP A 38 3.75 2.19 3.89
CA ASP A 38 4.84 2.42 4.85
C ASP A 38 5.35 1.10 5.43
N ARG A 39 4.45 0.15 5.73
CA ARG A 39 4.81 -1.20 6.14
C ARG A 39 5.59 -1.96 5.07
N LEU A 40 5.13 -1.86 3.81
CA LEU A 40 5.83 -2.47 2.67
C LEU A 40 7.23 -1.89 2.47
N ILE A 41 7.40 -0.57 2.65
CA ILE A 41 8.70 0.10 2.52
C ILE A 41 9.65 -0.33 3.64
N GLU A 42 9.17 -0.51 4.87
CA GLU A 42 9.96 -1.00 5.99
C GLU A 42 10.57 -2.38 5.64
N VAL A 43 9.73 -3.34 5.26
CA VAL A 43 10.18 -4.68 4.83
C VAL A 43 11.10 -4.63 3.60
N TRP A 44 10.79 -3.76 2.65
CA TRP A 44 11.62 -3.53 1.47
C TRP A 44 13.03 -3.06 1.85
N ASN A 45 13.14 -2.07 2.72
CA ASN A 45 14.43 -1.53 3.14
C ASN A 45 15.31 -2.59 3.82
N ASP A 46 14.72 -3.40 4.70
CA ASP A 46 15.43 -4.50 5.36
C ASP A 46 15.94 -5.53 4.34
N THR A 47 15.10 -5.89 3.37
CA THR A 47 15.47 -6.79 2.28
C THR A 47 16.60 -6.22 1.42
N GLN A 48 16.54 -4.93 1.08
CA GLN A 48 17.58 -4.28 0.29
C GLN A 48 18.91 -4.19 1.05
N ALA A 49 18.87 -3.94 2.37
CA ALA A 49 20.04 -3.96 3.21
C ALA A 49 20.69 -5.34 3.19
N TYR A 50 19.92 -6.40 3.41
CA TYR A 50 20.40 -7.78 3.34
C TYR A 50 21.02 -8.13 1.98
N PHE A 51 20.37 -7.77 0.88
CA PHE A 51 20.89 -8.03 -0.47
C PHE A 51 22.19 -7.30 -0.76
N LYS A 52 22.38 -6.12 -0.17
CA LYS A 52 23.62 -5.36 -0.29
C LYS A 52 24.76 -6.04 0.48
N ASP A 53 24.47 -6.53 1.68
CA ASP A 53 25.47 -7.19 2.54
C ASP A 53 25.96 -8.52 1.96
N VAL A 54 25.03 -9.31 1.41
CA VAL A 54 25.34 -10.61 0.79
C VAL A 54 25.84 -10.48 -0.66
N ASN A 55 25.75 -9.27 -1.25
CA ASN A 55 26.10 -9.00 -2.65
C ASN A 55 25.41 -9.95 -3.65
N THR A 56 24.08 -10.09 -3.52
CA THR A 56 23.28 -10.99 -4.36
C THR A 56 23.26 -10.55 -5.82
N LYS A 57 23.15 -11.52 -6.74
CA LYS A 57 22.93 -11.24 -8.17
C LYS A 57 21.53 -10.64 -8.34
N ARG A 58 21.45 -9.48 -9.01
CA ARG A 58 20.20 -8.79 -9.29
C ARG A 58 19.75 -8.99 -10.73
N VAL A 59 18.48 -9.31 -10.90
CA VAL A 59 17.84 -9.41 -12.21
C VAL A 59 16.80 -8.29 -12.30
N TYR A 60 16.86 -7.48 -13.36
CA TYR A 60 15.95 -6.38 -13.61
C TYR A 60 15.03 -6.76 -14.76
N TYR A 61 13.72 -6.79 -14.51
CA TYR A 61 12.71 -6.96 -15.53
C TYR A 61 12.01 -5.63 -15.77
N LEU A 62 12.15 -5.08 -16.97
CA LEU A 62 11.53 -3.83 -17.37
C LEU A 62 10.37 -4.11 -18.33
N SER A 63 9.15 -3.77 -17.92
CA SER A 63 7.97 -3.86 -18.77
C SER A 63 7.05 -2.66 -18.54
N MET A 64 6.40 -2.22 -19.60
CA MET A 64 5.33 -1.21 -19.52
C MET A 64 3.93 -1.84 -19.48
N GLU A 65 3.84 -3.13 -19.70
CA GLU A 65 2.59 -3.89 -19.80
C GLU A 65 2.38 -4.71 -18.51
N PHE A 66 1.91 -4.04 -17.43
CA PHE A 66 1.48 -4.72 -16.22
C PHE A 66 -0.03 -4.59 -16.06
N LEU A 67 -0.72 -5.72 -15.98
CA LEU A 67 -2.12 -5.77 -15.60
C LEU A 67 -2.23 -5.60 -14.08
N MET A 68 -2.56 -4.40 -13.63
CA MET A 68 -2.78 -4.11 -12.21
C MET A 68 -4.23 -4.43 -11.84
N GLY A 69 -4.41 -5.22 -10.78
CA GLY A 69 -5.71 -5.55 -10.21
C GLY A 69 -5.92 -4.93 -8.82
N ARG A 70 -6.67 -5.61 -7.96
CA ARG A 70 -6.95 -5.22 -6.57
C ARG A 70 -5.72 -5.43 -5.68
N SER A 71 -4.75 -4.53 -5.77
CA SER A 71 -3.45 -4.67 -5.10
C SER A 71 -3.53 -4.47 -3.59
N LEU A 72 -4.44 -3.62 -3.08
CA LEU A 72 -4.57 -3.34 -1.65
C LEU A 72 -4.90 -4.61 -0.86
N THR A 73 -5.95 -5.32 -1.26
CA THR A 73 -6.37 -6.55 -0.59
C THR A 73 -5.27 -7.61 -0.63
N ASN A 74 -4.62 -7.78 -1.78
CA ASN A 74 -3.51 -8.73 -1.93
C ASN A 74 -2.35 -8.40 -0.99
N ALA A 75 -1.99 -7.13 -0.85
CA ALA A 75 -0.93 -6.69 0.05
C ALA A 75 -1.29 -6.92 1.53
N LEU A 76 -2.55 -6.65 1.92
CA LEU A 76 -3.03 -6.93 3.28
C LEU A 76 -2.94 -8.41 3.65
N TYR A 77 -3.29 -9.30 2.73
CA TYR A 77 -3.17 -10.74 2.93
C TYR A 77 -1.71 -11.20 3.00
N ASN A 78 -0.87 -10.71 2.09
CA ASN A 78 0.55 -11.11 2.03
C ASN A 78 1.35 -10.68 3.27
N LEU A 79 0.98 -9.57 3.90
CA LEU A 79 1.58 -9.08 5.15
C LEU A 79 0.92 -9.66 6.40
N ASP A 80 -0.16 -10.45 6.26
CA ASP A 80 -0.96 -11.00 7.36
C ASP A 80 -1.50 -9.92 8.32
N VAL A 81 -1.85 -8.75 7.77
CA VAL A 81 -2.36 -7.60 8.55
C VAL A 81 -3.82 -7.27 8.23
N GLN A 82 -4.53 -8.13 7.51
CA GLN A 82 -5.92 -7.89 7.12
C GLN A 82 -6.85 -7.67 8.33
N GLY A 83 -6.75 -8.52 9.36
CA GLY A 83 -7.57 -8.43 10.57
C GLY A 83 -7.41 -7.08 11.27
N PRO A 84 -6.19 -6.71 11.70
CA PRO A 84 -5.93 -5.42 12.34
C PRO A 84 -6.33 -4.20 11.51
N TYR A 85 -6.16 -4.23 10.18
CA TYR A 85 -6.61 -3.14 9.31
C TYR A 85 -8.13 -3.07 9.20
N LYS A 86 -8.82 -4.22 9.15
CA LYS A 86 -10.27 -4.25 9.14
C LYS A 86 -10.85 -3.66 10.42
N GLU A 87 -10.31 -4.02 11.57
CA GLU A 87 -10.71 -3.45 12.87
C GLU A 87 -10.50 -1.94 12.91
N ALA A 88 -9.31 -1.46 12.57
CA ALA A 88 -8.97 -0.04 12.56
C ALA A 88 -9.88 0.78 11.63
N ILE A 89 -10.17 0.28 10.44
CA ILE A 89 -11.06 0.94 9.47
C ILE A 89 -12.51 0.96 9.98
N THR A 90 -12.97 -0.13 10.60
CA THR A 90 -14.31 -0.21 11.20
C THR A 90 -14.46 0.75 12.37
N GLU A 91 -13.45 0.91 13.22
CA GLU A 91 -13.43 1.89 14.31
C GLU A 91 -13.48 3.34 13.79
N LEU A 92 -12.89 3.61 12.63
CA LEU A 92 -12.99 4.90 11.95
C LEU A 92 -14.35 5.13 11.27
N GLY A 93 -15.26 4.14 11.28
CA GLY A 93 -16.60 4.23 10.72
C GLY A 93 -16.70 3.87 9.24
N TYR A 94 -15.68 3.23 8.66
CA TYR A 94 -15.66 2.81 7.26
C TYR A 94 -15.73 1.28 7.15
N ASP A 95 -16.18 0.79 5.98
CA ASP A 95 -16.15 -0.63 5.64
C ASP A 95 -15.09 -0.90 4.59
N ILE A 96 -14.20 -1.85 4.87
CA ILE A 96 -13.06 -2.18 3.99
C ILE A 96 -13.51 -2.65 2.60
N GLU A 97 -14.65 -3.35 2.51
CA GLU A 97 -15.15 -3.86 1.23
C GLU A 97 -15.63 -2.70 0.35
N THR A 98 -16.31 -1.73 0.97
CA THR A 98 -16.72 -0.49 0.30
C THR A 98 -15.52 0.32 -0.16
N LEU A 99 -14.47 0.44 0.65
CA LEU A 99 -13.24 1.15 0.28
C LEU A 99 -12.54 0.50 -0.91
N VAL A 100 -12.40 -0.82 -0.91
CA VAL A 100 -11.76 -1.56 -2.02
C VAL A 100 -12.58 -1.48 -3.31
N ALA A 101 -13.92 -1.41 -3.21
CA ALA A 101 -14.81 -1.27 -4.37
C ALA A 101 -14.66 0.11 -5.06
N GLN A 102 -14.29 1.16 -4.33
CA GLN A 102 -14.10 2.51 -4.88
C GLN A 102 -13.06 2.55 -6.03
N VAL A 103 -12.02 1.72 -5.95
CA VAL A 103 -10.97 1.66 -6.99
C VAL A 103 -11.48 1.16 -8.33
N LEU A 104 -12.54 0.36 -8.32
CA LEU A 104 -13.14 -0.15 -9.55
C LEU A 104 -14.03 0.90 -10.25
N LEU A 105 -14.52 1.87 -9.49
CA LEU A 105 -15.42 2.92 -9.99
C LEU A 105 -14.67 4.17 -10.47
N ALA A 106 -13.38 4.29 -10.21
CA ALA A 106 -12.54 5.42 -10.62
C ALA A 106 -11.60 5.05 -11.79
N PRO A 107 -12.11 4.93 -13.03
CA PRO A 107 -11.29 4.63 -14.20
C PRO A 107 -10.33 5.79 -14.57
N SER A 108 -10.42 6.92 -13.89
CA SER A 108 -9.71 8.16 -14.21
C SER A 108 -8.63 8.57 -13.21
N LEU A 109 -8.25 7.70 -12.26
CA LEU A 109 -7.06 8.00 -11.45
C LEU A 109 -5.85 8.03 -12.38
N PRO A 110 -5.15 9.18 -12.47
CA PRO A 110 -4.04 9.29 -13.39
C PRO A 110 -3.00 8.22 -13.05
N CYS A 111 -2.47 7.59 -14.07
CA CYS A 111 -1.45 6.54 -14.04
C CYS A 111 -0.24 6.91 -13.14
N SER A 112 -0.11 8.19 -12.77
CA SER A 112 0.90 8.71 -11.86
C SER A 112 0.76 8.26 -10.41
N MET A 113 -0.46 8.02 -9.89
CA MET A 113 -0.63 7.50 -8.53
C MET A 113 -0.44 5.98 -8.47
N LEU A 114 -0.83 5.26 -9.51
CA LEU A 114 -0.45 3.84 -9.70
C LEU A 114 1.07 3.67 -9.87
N SER A 115 1.78 4.69 -10.35
CA SER A 115 3.23 4.67 -10.53
C SER A 115 4.00 4.67 -9.20
N LEU A 116 3.45 5.15 -8.10
CA LEU A 116 4.10 5.10 -6.79
C LEU A 116 4.10 3.67 -6.20
N THR A 117 3.02 2.93 -6.34
CA THR A 117 2.98 1.48 -6.07
C THR A 117 3.78 0.69 -7.12
N ARG A 118 3.84 1.17 -8.37
CA ARG A 118 4.55 0.54 -9.47
C ARG A 118 6.07 0.50 -9.30
N ARG A 119 6.69 1.52 -8.70
CA ARG A 119 8.15 1.56 -8.52
C ARG A 119 8.67 0.57 -7.48
N HIS A 120 7.83 0.10 -6.59
CA HIS A 120 8.21 -0.80 -5.50
C HIS A 120 7.76 -2.25 -5.68
N LEU A 121 6.88 -2.53 -6.67
CA LEU A 121 6.40 -3.88 -6.94
C LEU A 121 7.16 -4.58 -8.10
N VAL A 122 8.25 -3.98 -8.58
CA VAL A 122 9.19 -4.74 -9.41
C VAL A 122 9.98 -5.63 -8.47
N MET A 123 9.37 -6.74 -8.19
CA MET A 123 9.88 -7.83 -7.38
C MET A 123 11.26 -8.25 -7.86
N ASP A 124 12.18 -8.17 -6.93
CA ASP A 124 13.42 -8.92 -6.94
C ASP A 124 13.07 -10.42 -6.84
N THR A 125 12.78 -11.05 -7.96
CA THR A 125 12.68 -12.50 -8.03
C THR A 125 14.09 -13.06 -7.98
N THR A 126 14.60 -13.24 -6.79
CA THR A 126 15.82 -14.03 -6.58
C THR A 126 15.47 -15.49 -6.88
N LEU A 127 15.80 -15.91 -8.09
CA LEU A 127 15.94 -17.33 -8.39
C LEU A 127 17.21 -17.82 -7.68
N HIS A 128 17.03 -18.53 -6.58
CA HIS A 128 18.08 -19.39 -6.05
C HIS A 128 18.33 -20.50 -7.07
N ALA A 129 19.49 -20.47 -7.70
CA ALA A 129 20.14 -21.60 -8.35
C ALA A 129 21.26 -22.07 -7.45
#